data_4034b21a7f643be38537a51d4f7a2b75
#
_entry.id   4034b21a7f643be38537a51d4f7a2b75
#
_cell.length_a   1.000
_cell.length_b   1.000
_cell.length_c   1.000
_cell.angle_alpha   90.00
_cell.angle_beta   90.00
_cell.angle_gamma   90.00
#
_symmetry.space_group_name_H-M   'P 1'
#
loop_
_entity.id
_entity.type
_entity.pdbx_description
1 polymer ?
#
loop_
_entity_poly.entity_id
_entity_poly.type
_entity_poly.pdbx_seq_one_letter_code
_entity_poly.pdbx_strand_id
1 'polypeptide(L)'
;MHITGFIGASGTGKSYHALVVAHERNIDCIIDDGLLIYQNRIIAGQSAKEESNRMQAVRRAIFLDPAHAEAVRKALGTIQPPRLLILGTSKHMICRICEALRLPYASDYIRIEDVSSAAEIAKARDIRLKEGKHIIPVPTMELKSHFHGYLLDPIRSFLSGRGGRKAGVEQSVVRPVFSYYGKLVFSDDVLFALVRHTLNGMTGIARVKVAKNYLSHANGLAIILTLTIYYGENIRQLLHKVKGEVQQSVEYTTGMSVDVMKITIRGIAPRP
;
A
#
# COMPACT_ATOMS: atom_id res chain seq x y z
N MET A 1 19.73 10.09 -15.74
CA MET A 1 19.07 9.51 -14.55
C MET A 1 20.11 9.36 -13.46
N HIS A 2 19.86 9.93 -12.30
CA HIS A 2 20.71 9.80 -11.10
C HIS A 2 20.18 8.67 -10.23
N ILE A 3 21.04 7.72 -9.83
CA ILE A 3 20.63 6.56 -9.04
C ILE A 3 21.27 6.61 -7.66
N THR A 4 20.42 6.55 -6.64
CA THR A 4 20.83 6.46 -5.23
C THR A 4 20.54 5.04 -4.72
N GLY A 5 21.53 4.40 -4.12
CA GLY A 5 21.38 3.10 -3.48
C GLY A 5 21.02 3.26 -2.00
N PHE A 6 19.97 2.60 -1.52
CA PHE A 6 19.61 2.56 -0.11
C PHE A 6 19.87 1.17 0.48
N ILE A 7 20.86 1.07 1.35
CA ILE A 7 21.43 -0.20 1.82
C ILE A 7 21.09 -0.43 3.29
N GLY A 8 20.75 -1.68 3.61
CA GLY A 8 20.58 -2.15 4.99
C GLY A 8 20.26 -3.64 5.01
N ALA A 9 20.51 -4.32 6.09
CA ALA A 9 20.19 -5.73 6.23
C ALA A 9 18.68 -6.00 6.10
N SER A 10 18.30 -7.23 5.84
CA SER A 10 16.87 -7.60 5.77
C SER A 10 16.19 -7.36 7.13
N GLY A 11 14.99 -6.78 7.12
CA GLY A 11 14.22 -6.53 8.34
C GLY A 11 14.64 -5.30 9.14
N THR A 12 15.51 -4.44 8.63
CA THR A 12 15.98 -3.22 9.33
C THR A 12 15.08 -1.99 9.12
N GLY A 13 13.95 -2.13 8.41
CA GLY A 13 13.04 -1.01 8.18
C GLY A 13 13.33 -0.19 6.91
N LYS A 14 14.18 -0.66 5.99
CA LYS A 14 14.48 0.06 4.74
C LYS A 14 13.23 0.50 3.97
N SER A 15 12.32 -0.42 3.69
CA SER A 15 11.08 -0.10 2.96
C SER A 15 10.22 0.93 3.70
N TYR A 16 10.31 0.95 5.03
CA TYR A 16 9.67 1.96 5.87
C TYR A 16 10.27 3.34 5.68
N HIS A 17 11.61 3.45 5.68
CA HIS A 17 12.31 4.71 5.53
C HIS A 17 12.48 5.15 4.07
N ALA A 18 12.19 4.27 3.11
CA ALA A 18 12.38 4.56 1.69
C ALA A 18 11.64 5.81 1.22
N LEU A 19 10.40 6.02 1.70
CA LEU A 19 9.62 7.21 1.35
C LEU A 19 10.20 8.50 1.95
N VAL A 20 10.80 8.44 3.15
CA VAL A 20 11.50 9.60 3.75
C VAL A 20 12.69 9.96 2.91
N VAL A 21 13.56 8.97 2.67
CA VAL A 21 14.78 9.15 1.87
C VAL A 21 14.44 9.67 0.48
N ALA A 22 13.40 9.12 -0.15
CA ALA A 22 12.93 9.54 -1.46
C ALA A 22 12.46 11.01 -1.44
N HIS A 23 11.65 11.38 -0.43
CA HIS A 23 11.15 12.75 -0.29
C HIS A 23 12.29 13.76 -0.05
N GLU A 24 13.19 13.47 0.89
CA GLU A 24 14.33 14.34 1.21
C GLU A 24 15.28 14.56 0.01
N ARG A 25 15.35 13.57 -0.89
CA ARG A 25 16.20 13.61 -2.09
C ARG A 25 15.44 14.01 -3.35
N ASN A 26 14.15 14.35 -3.27
CA ASN A 26 13.27 14.65 -4.40
C ASN A 26 13.27 13.50 -5.43
N ILE A 27 13.10 12.27 -4.98
CA ILE A 27 13.06 11.05 -5.79
C ILE A 27 11.62 10.53 -5.82
N ASP A 28 11.00 10.47 -6.99
CA ASP A 28 9.63 9.97 -7.17
C ASP A 28 9.56 8.51 -7.57
N CYS A 29 10.71 7.90 -7.89
CA CYS A 29 10.79 6.55 -8.41
C CYS A 29 11.64 5.66 -7.50
N ILE A 30 11.09 4.51 -7.10
CA ILE A 30 11.72 3.57 -6.16
C ILE A 30 11.68 2.16 -6.74
N ILE A 31 12.79 1.42 -6.59
CA ILE A 31 12.83 -0.03 -6.78
C ILE A 31 13.02 -0.70 -5.42
N ASP A 32 12.07 -1.54 -5.02
CA ASP A 32 12.12 -2.33 -3.79
C ASP A 32 11.57 -3.75 -4.00
N ASP A 33 12.36 -4.75 -3.63
CA ASP A 33 11.98 -6.17 -3.62
C ASP A 33 11.25 -6.65 -4.90
N GLY A 34 11.77 -6.25 -6.08
CA GLY A 34 11.22 -6.64 -7.39
C GLY A 34 10.11 -5.75 -7.93
N LEU A 35 9.72 -4.71 -7.20
CA LEU A 35 8.68 -3.75 -7.60
C LEU A 35 9.30 -2.45 -8.10
N LEU A 36 8.68 -1.86 -9.12
CA LEU A 36 8.89 -0.48 -9.54
C LEU A 36 7.74 0.37 -9.03
N ILE A 37 8.05 1.34 -8.21
CA ILE A 37 7.11 2.27 -7.58
C ILE A 37 7.40 3.66 -8.10
N TYR A 38 6.40 4.35 -8.63
CA TYR A 38 6.50 5.73 -9.10
C TYR A 38 5.32 6.54 -8.57
N GLN A 39 5.61 7.71 -7.98
CA GLN A 39 4.61 8.57 -7.36
C GLN A 39 3.68 7.80 -6.40
N ASN A 40 4.27 6.98 -5.55
CA ASN A 40 3.58 6.14 -4.57
C ASN A 40 2.65 5.04 -5.16
N ARG A 41 2.81 4.69 -6.45
CA ARG A 41 2.05 3.63 -7.13
C ARG A 41 2.97 2.55 -7.64
N ILE A 42 2.55 1.29 -7.54
CA ILE A 42 3.24 0.17 -8.20
C ILE A 42 2.91 0.24 -9.69
N ILE A 43 3.93 0.47 -10.51
CA ILE A 43 3.78 0.60 -11.97
C ILE A 43 4.11 -0.70 -12.68
N ALA A 44 5.10 -1.44 -12.18
CA ALA A 44 5.52 -2.71 -12.78
C ALA A 44 6.24 -3.58 -11.74
N GLY A 45 6.42 -4.83 -12.09
CA GLY A 45 7.13 -5.80 -11.27
C GLY A 45 6.21 -6.71 -10.48
N GLN A 46 6.83 -7.65 -9.77
CA GLN A 46 6.18 -8.60 -8.86
C GLN A 46 6.97 -8.65 -7.57
N SER A 47 6.27 -8.69 -6.44
CA SER A 47 6.91 -8.65 -5.13
C SER A 47 7.69 -9.93 -4.83
N ALA A 48 8.94 -9.78 -4.44
CA ALA A 48 9.74 -10.89 -3.92
C ALA A 48 9.17 -11.48 -2.61
N LYS A 49 8.29 -10.74 -1.94
CA LYS A 49 7.63 -11.14 -0.69
C LYS A 49 6.49 -12.14 -0.91
N GLU A 50 6.05 -12.31 -2.15
CA GLU A 50 5.05 -13.32 -2.54
C GLU A 50 5.66 -14.69 -2.82
N GLU A 51 6.99 -14.76 -2.90
CA GLU A 51 7.66 -16.00 -3.22
C GLU A 51 7.67 -16.98 -2.03
N SER A 52 7.46 -18.25 -2.34
CA SER A 52 7.31 -19.31 -1.33
C SER A 52 8.62 -19.67 -0.62
N ASN A 53 9.76 -19.33 -1.19
CA ASN A 53 11.06 -19.61 -0.59
C ASN A 53 12.06 -18.44 -0.78
N ARG A 54 13.06 -18.40 0.10
CA ARG A 54 14.06 -17.34 0.15
C ARG A 54 14.89 -17.23 -1.15
N MET A 55 15.16 -18.34 -1.81
CA MET A 55 15.97 -18.33 -3.04
C MET A 55 15.19 -17.67 -4.18
N GLN A 56 13.91 -18.01 -4.34
CA GLN A 56 13.02 -17.39 -5.33
C GLN A 56 12.82 -15.90 -5.03
N ALA A 57 12.63 -15.54 -3.74
CA ALA A 57 12.54 -14.16 -3.34
C ALA A 57 13.78 -13.33 -3.74
N VAL A 58 14.98 -13.85 -3.50
CA VAL A 58 16.21 -13.16 -3.94
C VAL A 58 16.28 -13.03 -5.45
N ARG A 59 15.97 -14.10 -6.19
CA ARG A 59 15.96 -14.09 -7.67
C ARG A 59 14.97 -13.06 -8.22
N ARG A 60 13.80 -12.95 -7.60
CA ARG A 60 12.78 -11.96 -7.95
C ARG A 60 13.25 -10.54 -7.65
N ALA A 61 13.80 -10.31 -6.46
CA ALA A 61 14.28 -9.01 -6.03
C ALA A 61 15.40 -8.43 -6.88
N ILE A 62 16.25 -9.28 -7.48
CA ILE A 62 17.34 -8.86 -8.39
C ILE A 62 16.97 -8.96 -9.88
N PHE A 63 15.69 -9.14 -10.21
CA PHE A 63 15.19 -9.22 -11.60
C PHE A 63 15.88 -10.27 -12.45
N LEU A 64 16.15 -11.45 -11.89
CA LEU A 64 16.83 -12.53 -12.59
C LEU A 64 15.95 -13.14 -13.70
N ASP A 65 14.63 -13.05 -13.58
CA ASP A 65 13.68 -13.44 -14.62
C ASP A 65 13.67 -12.39 -15.75
N PRO A 66 14.00 -12.77 -17.00
CA PRO A 66 14.06 -11.84 -18.12
C PRO A 66 12.74 -11.15 -18.42
N ALA A 67 11.60 -11.85 -18.30
CA ALA A 67 10.28 -11.28 -18.56
C ALA A 67 9.91 -10.23 -17.50
N HIS A 68 10.21 -10.51 -16.22
CA HIS A 68 10.03 -9.58 -15.12
C HIS A 68 10.92 -8.34 -15.29
N ALA A 69 12.20 -8.52 -15.61
CA ALA A 69 13.13 -7.42 -15.89
C ALA A 69 12.67 -6.56 -17.07
N GLU A 70 12.17 -7.18 -18.15
CA GLU A 70 11.71 -6.47 -19.34
C GLU A 70 10.49 -5.60 -19.05
N ALA A 71 9.51 -6.10 -18.28
CA ALA A 71 8.35 -5.34 -17.87
C ALA A 71 8.73 -4.06 -17.11
N VAL A 72 9.71 -4.16 -16.19
CA VAL A 72 10.20 -3.01 -15.42
C VAL A 72 11.03 -2.07 -16.28
N ARG A 73 11.88 -2.58 -17.18
CA ARG A 73 12.63 -1.76 -18.15
C ARG A 73 11.70 -0.93 -19.04
N LYS A 74 10.64 -1.55 -19.57
CA LYS A 74 9.64 -0.87 -20.40
C LYS A 74 8.96 0.26 -19.63
N ALA A 75 8.55 0.01 -18.40
CA ALA A 75 7.94 1.01 -17.54
C ALA A 75 8.91 2.16 -17.23
N LEU A 76 10.17 1.88 -16.89
CA LEU A 76 11.21 2.89 -16.69
C LEU A 76 11.47 3.72 -17.96
N GLY A 77 11.46 3.08 -19.14
CA GLY A 77 11.60 3.77 -20.43
C GLY A 77 10.45 4.73 -20.74
N THR A 78 9.24 4.41 -20.26
CA THR A 78 8.07 5.29 -20.39
C THR A 78 8.12 6.45 -19.39
N ILE A 79 8.51 6.20 -18.14
CA ILE A 79 8.53 7.21 -17.05
C ILE A 79 9.71 8.14 -17.21
N GLN A 80 10.89 7.63 -17.59
CA GLN A 80 12.16 8.34 -17.67
C GLN A 80 12.45 9.19 -16.43
N PRO A 81 12.44 8.60 -15.22
CA PRO A 81 12.59 9.37 -13.99
C PRO A 81 13.98 10.02 -13.94
N PRO A 82 14.09 11.32 -13.56
CA PRO A 82 15.37 11.98 -13.42
C PRO A 82 16.22 11.40 -12.30
N ARG A 83 15.54 10.88 -11.26
CA ARG A 83 16.15 10.26 -10.07
C ARG A 83 15.47 8.95 -9.73
N LEU A 84 16.26 7.97 -9.26
CA LEU A 84 15.79 6.64 -8.89
C LEU A 84 16.44 6.18 -7.59
N LEU A 85 15.63 5.69 -6.64
CA LEU A 85 16.09 5.05 -5.42
C LEU A 85 16.01 3.54 -5.56
N ILE A 86 17.12 2.84 -5.36
CA ILE A 86 17.15 1.37 -5.40
C ILE A 86 17.46 0.85 -4.00
N LEU A 87 16.55 0.06 -3.43
CA LEU A 87 16.74 -0.60 -2.16
C LEU A 87 17.45 -1.94 -2.32
N GLY A 88 18.38 -2.21 -1.40
CA GLY A 88 19.11 -3.48 -1.42
C GLY A 88 19.71 -3.83 -0.05
N THR A 89 20.11 -5.07 0.11
CA THR A 89 20.79 -5.52 1.33
C THR A 89 22.29 -5.23 1.30
N SER A 90 22.85 -4.96 0.12
CA SER A 90 24.27 -4.66 -0.10
C SER A 90 24.47 -3.87 -1.40
N LYS A 91 25.65 -3.23 -1.54
CA LYS A 91 26.07 -2.61 -2.81
C LYS A 91 26.00 -3.61 -3.97
N HIS A 92 26.49 -4.84 -3.73
CA HIS A 92 26.48 -5.88 -4.74
C HIS A 92 25.07 -6.19 -5.26
N MET A 93 24.07 -6.28 -4.38
CA MET A 93 22.66 -6.49 -4.78
C MET A 93 22.17 -5.34 -5.66
N ILE A 94 22.46 -4.08 -5.32
CA ILE A 94 22.08 -2.91 -6.11
C ILE A 94 22.75 -2.95 -7.49
N CYS A 95 24.04 -3.29 -7.57
CA CYS A 95 24.73 -3.46 -8.85
C CYS A 95 24.04 -4.53 -9.72
N ARG A 96 23.69 -5.68 -9.15
CA ARG A 96 22.95 -6.74 -9.87
C ARG A 96 21.60 -6.27 -10.39
N ILE A 97 20.87 -5.45 -9.63
CA ILE A 97 19.60 -4.83 -10.07
C ILE A 97 19.87 -3.88 -11.26
N CYS A 98 20.89 -3.03 -11.16
CA CYS A 98 21.27 -2.13 -12.24
C CYS A 98 21.62 -2.90 -13.53
N GLU A 99 22.42 -3.96 -13.42
CA GLU A 99 22.78 -4.82 -14.55
C GLU A 99 21.56 -5.47 -15.19
N ALA A 100 20.68 -6.09 -14.38
CA ALA A 100 19.47 -6.76 -14.86
C ALA A 100 18.52 -5.79 -15.57
N LEU A 101 18.43 -4.56 -15.08
CA LEU A 101 17.56 -3.53 -15.66
C LEU A 101 18.25 -2.65 -16.71
N ARG A 102 19.53 -2.90 -17.03
CA ARG A 102 20.36 -2.11 -17.96
C ARG A 102 20.42 -0.64 -17.58
N LEU A 103 20.57 -0.38 -16.29
CA LEU A 103 20.69 0.95 -15.71
C LEU A 103 22.15 1.28 -15.43
N PRO A 104 22.53 2.58 -15.39
CA PRO A 104 23.82 2.99 -14.85
C PRO A 104 23.95 2.56 -13.39
N TYR A 105 25.17 2.37 -12.91
CA TYR A 105 25.38 2.06 -11.49
C TYR A 105 25.01 3.25 -10.60
N ALA A 106 24.65 2.95 -9.35
CA ALA A 106 24.33 3.97 -8.38
C ALA A 106 25.52 4.90 -8.13
N SER A 107 25.26 6.21 -8.21
CA SER A 107 26.26 7.26 -8.02
C SER A 107 26.53 7.55 -6.55
N ASP A 108 25.56 7.32 -5.67
CA ASP A 108 25.68 7.50 -4.24
C ASP A 108 24.94 6.41 -3.47
N TYR A 109 25.30 6.24 -2.20
CA TYR A 109 24.73 5.21 -1.33
C TYR A 109 24.41 5.80 0.04
N ILE A 110 23.22 5.48 0.55
CA ILE A 110 22.74 5.78 1.89
C ILE A 110 22.64 4.45 2.65
N ARG A 111 23.02 4.42 3.89
CA ARG A 111 22.84 3.26 4.76
C ARG A 111 21.63 3.47 5.67
N ILE A 112 20.99 2.39 6.08
CA ILE A 112 19.87 2.47 7.01
C ILE A 112 20.31 3.08 8.35
N GLU A 113 21.55 2.87 8.75
CA GLU A 113 22.15 3.42 9.97
C GLU A 113 22.30 4.95 9.93
N ASP A 114 22.29 5.54 8.72
CA ASP A 114 22.39 7.00 8.53
C ASP A 114 21.04 7.69 8.74
N VAL A 115 19.91 6.93 8.67
CA VAL A 115 18.53 7.46 8.71
C VAL A 115 17.67 6.87 9.81
N SER A 116 18.17 5.89 10.54
CA SER A 116 17.45 5.21 11.62
C SER A 116 18.38 4.88 12.78
N SER A 117 17.90 5.07 14.00
CA SER A 117 18.66 4.71 15.19
C SER A 117 18.79 3.20 15.38
N ALA A 118 19.81 2.76 16.13
CA ALA A 118 20.01 1.36 16.46
C ALA A 118 18.78 0.74 17.17
N ALA A 119 18.08 1.51 18.00
CA ALA A 119 16.86 1.08 18.69
C ALA A 119 15.69 0.83 17.72
N GLU A 120 15.50 1.70 16.74
CA GLU A 120 14.46 1.52 15.69
C GLU A 120 14.76 0.32 14.81
N ILE A 121 16.04 0.12 14.43
CA ILE A 121 16.47 -1.05 13.65
C ILE A 121 16.22 -2.34 14.44
N ALA A 122 16.54 -2.37 15.72
CA ALA A 122 16.28 -3.52 16.59
C ALA A 122 14.78 -3.81 16.69
N LYS A 123 13.96 -2.77 16.92
CA LYS A 123 12.49 -2.88 16.96
C LYS A 123 11.91 -3.41 15.66
N ALA A 124 12.40 -2.93 14.52
CA ALA A 124 11.95 -3.39 13.19
C ALA A 124 12.27 -4.88 12.98
N ARG A 125 13.44 -5.35 13.42
CA ARG A 125 13.82 -6.78 13.39
C ARG A 125 12.94 -7.63 14.29
N ASP A 126 12.66 -7.16 15.49
CA ASP A 126 11.80 -7.86 16.45
C ASP A 126 10.37 -8.01 15.94
N ILE A 127 9.79 -6.96 15.36
CA ILE A 127 8.45 -7.01 14.76
C ILE A 127 8.42 -8.02 13.61
N ARG A 128 9.42 -8.03 12.75
CA ARG A 128 9.51 -8.99 11.65
C ARG A 128 9.62 -10.43 12.14
N LEU A 129 10.46 -10.70 13.14
CA LEU A 129 10.67 -12.04 13.68
C LEU A 129 9.45 -12.57 14.44
N LYS A 130 8.75 -11.70 15.20
CA LYS A 130 7.60 -12.09 16.03
C LYS A 130 6.29 -12.14 15.24
N GLU A 131 6.10 -11.22 14.32
CA GLU A 131 4.82 -11.02 13.65
C GLU A 131 4.83 -11.40 12.16
N GLY A 132 5.99 -11.70 11.57
CA GLY A 132 6.13 -12.04 10.15
C GLY A 132 5.69 -10.92 9.18
N LYS A 133 5.70 -9.67 9.64
CA LYS A 133 5.15 -8.52 8.90
C LYS A 133 6.18 -7.86 8.00
N HIS A 134 5.79 -7.57 6.78
CA HIS A 134 6.55 -6.82 5.80
C HIS A 134 5.87 -5.49 5.44
N ILE A 135 6.67 -4.43 5.29
CA ILE A 135 6.19 -3.12 4.86
C ILE A 135 6.62 -2.90 3.42
N ILE A 136 5.70 -2.48 2.55
CA ILE A 136 5.97 -2.01 1.19
C ILE A 136 5.86 -0.48 1.20
N PRO A 137 6.76 0.26 0.53
CA PRO A 137 6.75 1.73 0.53
C PRO A 137 5.72 2.31 -0.45
N VAL A 138 4.45 1.91 -0.29
CA VAL A 138 3.32 2.43 -1.05
C VAL A 138 2.10 2.61 -0.16
N PRO A 139 1.16 3.51 -0.51
CA PRO A 139 -0.11 3.64 0.18
C PRO A 139 -0.96 2.36 0.14
N THR A 140 -1.78 2.16 1.15
CA THR A 140 -2.68 1.00 1.29
C THR A 140 -3.58 0.78 0.09
N MET A 141 -4.00 1.83 -0.59
CA MET A 141 -4.88 1.79 -1.75
C MET A 141 -4.28 1.03 -2.94
N GLU A 142 -3.02 1.27 -3.23
CA GLU A 142 -2.32 0.62 -4.35
C GLU A 142 -2.10 -0.87 -4.10
N LEU A 143 -1.89 -1.25 -2.87
CA LEU A 143 -1.71 -2.65 -2.50
C LEU A 143 -2.97 -3.48 -2.69
N LYS A 144 -4.15 -2.91 -2.46
CA LYS A 144 -5.43 -3.62 -2.67
C LYS A 144 -5.66 -4.02 -4.12
N SER A 145 -5.23 -3.22 -5.08
CA SER A 145 -5.38 -3.52 -6.51
C SER A 145 -4.46 -4.64 -7.00
N HIS A 146 -3.32 -4.85 -6.33
CA HIS A 146 -2.31 -5.84 -6.73
C HIS A 146 -2.33 -7.13 -5.89
N PHE A 147 -2.88 -7.10 -4.68
CA PHE A 147 -2.88 -8.22 -3.73
C PHE A 147 -4.29 -8.79 -3.49
N HIS A 148 -4.99 -9.17 -4.55
CA HIS A 148 -6.33 -9.76 -4.51
C HIS A 148 -6.36 -11.16 -3.84
N GLY A 149 -5.86 -11.33 -2.68
CA GLY A 149 -5.96 -12.62 -1.99
C GLY A 149 -5.27 -12.75 -0.64
N TYR A 150 -4.39 -11.85 -0.28
CA TYR A 150 -3.55 -12.03 0.91
C TYR A 150 -3.92 -11.17 2.13
N LEU A 151 -4.85 -10.22 1.98
CA LEU A 151 -5.30 -9.36 3.10
C LEU A 151 -6.45 -9.96 3.93
N LEU A 152 -6.94 -11.13 3.60
CA LEU A 152 -8.20 -11.66 4.17
C LEU A 152 -8.07 -12.95 4.98
N ASP A 153 -6.88 -13.32 5.47
CA ASP A 153 -6.78 -14.55 6.24
C ASP A 153 -6.26 -14.41 7.69
N PRO A 154 -6.86 -13.56 8.55
CA PRO A 154 -6.74 -13.77 9.99
C PRO A 154 -7.62 -14.93 10.49
N ILE A 155 -8.62 -15.37 9.69
CA ILE A 155 -9.61 -16.39 10.15
C ILE A 155 -9.07 -17.81 9.99
N ARG A 156 -8.24 -18.09 8.98
CA ARG A 156 -7.63 -19.43 8.79
C ARG A 156 -6.55 -19.76 9.82
N SER A 157 -5.88 -18.75 10.39
CA SER A 157 -4.89 -18.97 11.45
C SER A 157 -5.54 -19.43 12.77
N PHE A 158 -6.80 -19.08 13.02
CA PHE A 158 -7.53 -19.45 14.24
C PHE A 158 -8.12 -20.86 14.21
N LEU A 159 -8.34 -21.43 13.02
CA LEU A 159 -8.92 -22.78 12.86
C LEU A 159 -7.90 -23.91 12.73
N SER A 160 -6.61 -23.61 12.64
CA SER A 160 -5.53 -24.60 12.61
C SER A 160 -4.89 -24.80 13.99
N GLY A 161 -5.70 -24.96 15.00
CA GLY A 161 -5.25 -25.48 16.29
C GLY A 161 -4.79 -26.93 16.15
N ARG A 162 -3.55 -27.19 16.50
CA ARG A 162 -2.79 -28.43 16.73
C ARG A 162 -1.79 -28.81 15.64
N GLY A 163 -0.55 -28.62 16.01
CA GLY A 163 0.56 -29.51 15.67
C GLY A 163 1.18 -29.30 14.27
N GLY A 164 2.20 -28.51 14.20
CA GLY A 164 3.11 -28.45 13.06
C GLY A 164 3.76 -27.09 12.91
N ARG A 165 5.08 -27.00 13.16
CA ARG A 165 5.91 -25.86 12.77
C ARG A 165 5.78 -25.67 11.24
N LYS A 166 4.85 -24.82 10.81
CA LYS A 166 4.82 -24.30 9.45
C LYS A 166 5.77 -23.11 9.39
N ALA A 167 6.71 -23.16 8.47
CA ALA A 167 7.52 -22.01 8.07
C ALA A 167 6.57 -20.82 7.88
N GLY A 168 6.82 -19.72 8.61
CA GLY A 168 5.93 -18.59 8.65
C GLY A 168 5.77 -18.00 7.24
N VAL A 169 4.55 -17.98 6.76
CA VAL A 169 4.18 -17.18 5.60
C VAL A 169 4.37 -15.72 6.01
N GLU A 170 5.33 -15.06 5.42
CA GLU A 170 5.57 -13.64 5.65
C GLU A 170 4.33 -12.85 5.20
N GLN A 171 3.64 -12.21 6.14
CA GLN A 171 2.48 -11.36 5.86
C GLN A 171 2.95 -9.97 5.49
N SER A 172 2.53 -9.48 4.32
CA SER A 172 2.75 -8.09 3.95
C SER A 172 1.80 -7.19 4.72
N VAL A 173 2.33 -6.35 5.61
CA VAL A 173 1.56 -5.34 6.32
C VAL A 173 1.65 -4.03 5.59
N VAL A 174 0.50 -3.56 5.18
CA VAL A 174 0.35 -2.22 4.62
C VAL A 174 0.41 -1.22 5.75
N ARG A 175 1.31 -0.27 5.64
CA ARG A 175 1.45 0.82 6.60
C ARG A 175 0.25 1.75 6.48
N PRO A 176 -0.48 2.05 7.56
CA PRO A 176 -1.36 3.21 7.58
C PRO A 176 -0.52 4.47 7.36
N VAL A 177 -1.07 5.45 6.67
CA VAL A 177 -0.39 6.71 6.37
C VAL A 177 -0.05 7.41 7.68
N PHE A 178 1.18 7.22 8.16
CA PHE A 178 1.75 8.06 9.19
C PHE A 178 2.52 9.16 8.49
N SER A 179 2.15 10.39 8.77
CA SER A 179 2.98 11.52 8.40
C SER A 179 4.31 11.40 9.15
N TYR A 180 5.41 11.74 8.49
CA TYR A 180 6.74 11.82 9.13
C TYR A 180 6.81 12.83 10.24
N TYR A 181 5.81 13.68 10.37
CA TYR A 181 5.67 14.74 11.37
C TYR A 181 4.71 14.37 12.51
N GLY A 182 4.37 13.08 12.67
CA GLY A 182 3.50 12.63 13.75
C GLY A 182 2.38 11.70 13.28
N LYS A 183 1.51 11.31 14.21
CA LYS A 183 0.32 10.51 13.93
C LYS A 183 -0.75 11.40 13.32
N LEU A 184 -1.08 11.17 12.05
CA LEU A 184 -2.22 11.83 11.43
C LEU A 184 -3.51 11.17 11.96
N VAL A 185 -4.35 11.95 12.62
CA VAL A 185 -5.64 11.51 13.15
C VAL A 185 -6.75 12.31 12.47
N PHE A 186 -7.65 11.63 11.78
CA PHE A 186 -8.88 12.24 11.28
C PHE A 186 -9.97 12.07 12.31
N SER A 187 -10.65 13.19 12.64
CA SER A 187 -11.86 13.11 13.44
C SER A 187 -13.02 12.52 12.63
N ASP A 188 -13.98 11.95 13.31
CA ASP A 188 -15.19 11.42 12.69
C ASP A 188 -15.90 12.48 11.83
N ASP A 189 -15.90 13.75 12.28
CA ASP A 189 -16.55 14.85 11.57
C ASP A 189 -15.90 15.14 10.21
N VAL A 190 -14.59 15.00 10.10
CA VAL A 190 -13.86 15.14 8.82
C VAL A 190 -14.25 14.04 7.85
N LEU A 191 -14.30 12.79 8.34
CA LEU A 191 -14.71 11.65 7.52
C LEU A 191 -16.18 11.79 7.06
N PHE A 192 -17.05 12.26 7.95
CA PHE A 192 -18.47 12.54 7.59
C PHE A 192 -18.60 13.65 6.58
N ALA A 193 -17.86 14.75 6.75
CA ALA A 193 -17.86 15.85 5.80
C ALA A 193 -17.40 15.39 4.42
N LEU A 194 -16.34 14.57 4.34
CA LEU A 194 -15.82 14.02 3.11
C LEU A 194 -16.84 13.12 2.41
N VAL A 195 -17.43 12.16 3.13
CA VAL A 195 -18.46 11.26 2.59
C VAL A 195 -19.69 12.05 2.12
N ARG A 196 -20.13 13.02 2.91
CA ARG A 196 -21.28 13.88 2.55
C ARG A 196 -20.98 14.73 1.32
N HIS A 197 -19.79 15.29 1.22
CA HIS A 197 -19.35 16.06 0.05
C HIS A 197 -19.38 15.20 -1.22
N THR A 198 -18.81 14.01 -1.16
CA THR A 198 -18.81 13.07 -2.27
C THR A 198 -20.23 12.70 -2.73
N LEU A 199 -21.15 12.46 -1.78
CA LEU A 199 -22.50 12.02 -2.10
C LEU A 199 -23.45 13.17 -2.51
N ASN A 200 -23.22 14.40 -2.06
CA ASN A 200 -24.04 15.56 -2.44
C ASN A 200 -23.92 15.93 -3.93
N GLY A 201 -22.83 15.53 -4.59
CA GLY A 201 -22.65 15.71 -6.03
C GLY A 201 -23.24 14.59 -6.90
N MET A 202 -23.82 13.54 -6.30
CA MET A 202 -24.30 12.37 -7.05
C MET A 202 -25.79 12.49 -7.40
N THR A 203 -26.09 12.36 -8.69
CA THR A 203 -27.48 12.25 -9.17
C THR A 203 -28.13 10.97 -8.63
N GLY A 204 -29.42 11.05 -8.29
CA GLY A 204 -30.18 9.90 -7.77
C GLY A 204 -30.29 9.83 -6.24
N ILE A 205 -29.55 10.63 -5.51
CA ILE A 205 -29.58 10.68 -4.04
C ILE A 205 -30.35 11.93 -3.58
N ALA A 206 -31.41 11.73 -2.78
CA ALA A 206 -32.20 12.81 -2.22
C ALA A 206 -31.70 13.29 -0.86
N ARG A 207 -31.27 12.36 0.01
CA ARG A 207 -30.71 12.66 1.32
C ARG A 207 -29.67 11.62 1.74
N VAL A 208 -28.65 12.08 2.45
CA VAL A 208 -27.60 11.27 3.05
C VAL A 208 -27.59 11.46 4.56
N LYS A 209 -27.63 10.36 5.30
CA LYS A 209 -27.35 10.34 6.74
C LYS A 209 -26.23 9.36 6.99
N VAL A 210 -25.14 9.86 7.54
CA VAL A 210 -23.99 9.05 7.94
C VAL A 210 -24.17 8.69 9.40
N ALA A 211 -24.16 7.41 9.74
CA ALA A 211 -24.32 6.94 11.11
C ALA A 211 -22.98 6.79 11.82
N LYS A 212 -22.98 7.09 13.12
CA LYS A 212 -21.78 7.13 13.98
C LYS A 212 -21.32 5.76 14.50
N ASN A 213 -21.32 4.71 13.76
CA ASN A 213 -20.79 3.44 14.27
C ASN A 213 -19.56 3.03 13.49
N TYR A 214 -18.40 3.40 14.03
CA TYR A 214 -17.12 2.86 13.57
C TYR A 214 -16.75 1.66 14.42
N LEU A 215 -16.88 0.49 13.84
CA LEU A 215 -16.10 -0.64 14.29
C LEU A 215 -14.72 -0.48 13.65
N SER A 216 -13.82 0.16 14.37
CA SER A 216 -12.40 0.09 14.06
C SER A 216 -11.97 -1.36 14.22
N HIS A 217 -12.02 -2.13 13.16
CA HIS A 217 -11.23 -3.33 13.08
C HIS A 217 -9.78 -2.90 12.88
N ALA A 218 -8.86 -3.62 13.44
CA ALA A 218 -7.47 -3.24 13.66
C ALA A 218 -6.71 -2.65 12.45
N ASN A 219 -7.27 -2.61 11.24
CA ASN A 219 -6.59 -2.19 10.02
C ASN A 219 -7.44 -1.40 9.01
N GLY A 220 -8.68 -1.03 9.26
CA GLY A 220 -9.46 -0.27 8.28
C GLY A 220 -10.74 0.39 8.82
N LEU A 221 -11.39 1.20 7.97
CA LEU A 221 -12.60 1.94 8.29
C LEU A 221 -13.86 1.12 7.99
N ALA A 222 -14.83 1.17 8.91
CA ALA A 222 -16.19 0.73 8.66
C ALA A 222 -17.10 1.96 8.46
N ILE A 223 -17.72 2.11 7.29
CA ILE A 223 -18.60 3.22 6.95
C ILE A 223 -20.04 2.70 6.89
N ILE A 224 -20.94 3.34 7.66
CA ILE A 224 -22.37 3.03 7.64
C ILE A 224 -23.13 4.23 7.08
N LEU A 225 -23.81 4.02 5.96
CA LEU A 225 -24.58 5.02 5.24
C LEU A 225 -26.06 4.69 5.29
N THR A 226 -26.89 5.72 5.49
CA THR A 226 -28.34 5.62 5.29
C THR A 226 -28.76 6.64 4.24
N LEU A 227 -29.32 6.16 3.13
CA LEU A 227 -29.69 6.96 1.98
C LEU A 227 -31.20 7.05 1.81
N THR A 228 -31.67 8.20 1.32
CA THR A 228 -32.96 8.36 0.65
C THR A 228 -32.67 8.63 -0.81
N ILE A 229 -33.22 7.85 -1.71
CA ILE A 229 -33.02 7.93 -3.16
C ILE A 229 -34.21 8.52 -3.86
N TYR A 230 -34.04 9.01 -5.09
CA TYR A 230 -35.19 9.44 -5.91
C TYR A 230 -35.90 8.24 -6.55
N TYR A 231 -37.20 8.40 -6.79
CA TYR A 231 -38.02 7.41 -7.49
C TYR A 231 -37.52 7.24 -8.94
N GLY A 232 -37.55 5.99 -9.43
CA GLY A 232 -37.14 5.63 -10.80
C GLY A 232 -35.65 5.34 -10.98
N GLU A 233 -34.83 5.38 -9.93
CA GLU A 233 -33.43 5.00 -9.99
C GLU A 233 -33.22 3.48 -9.96
N ASN A 234 -32.24 2.99 -10.73
CA ASN A 234 -31.79 1.61 -10.60
C ASN A 234 -30.94 1.48 -9.33
N ILE A 235 -31.56 0.94 -8.28
CA ILE A 235 -30.97 0.85 -6.94
C ILE A 235 -29.63 0.15 -6.97
N ARG A 236 -29.52 -0.97 -7.69
CA ARG A 236 -28.28 -1.76 -7.72
C ARG A 236 -27.12 -1.00 -8.35
N GLN A 237 -27.36 -0.35 -9.47
CA GLN A 237 -26.35 0.46 -10.16
C GLN A 237 -25.96 1.68 -9.34
N LEU A 238 -26.94 2.37 -8.76
CA LEU A 238 -26.70 3.53 -7.89
C LEU A 238 -25.86 3.16 -6.68
N LEU A 239 -26.16 2.07 -5.99
CA LEU A 239 -25.38 1.62 -4.84
C LEU A 239 -23.96 1.19 -5.20
N HIS A 240 -23.78 0.59 -6.39
CA HIS A 240 -22.43 0.25 -6.87
C HIS A 240 -21.59 1.51 -7.10
N LYS A 241 -22.19 2.54 -7.71
CA LYS A 241 -21.56 3.83 -7.94
C LYS A 241 -21.24 4.54 -6.61
N VAL A 242 -22.21 4.59 -5.69
CA VAL A 242 -22.02 5.16 -4.33
C VAL A 242 -20.85 4.49 -3.61
N LYS A 243 -20.80 3.16 -3.65
CA LYS A 243 -19.71 2.41 -3.00
C LYS A 243 -18.35 2.77 -3.60
N GLY A 244 -18.22 2.79 -4.91
CA GLY A 244 -16.97 3.11 -5.60
C GLY A 244 -16.49 4.53 -5.31
N GLU A 245 -17.36 5.53 -5.45
CA GLU A 245 -17.02 6.94 -5.26
C GLU A 245 -16.66 7.26 -3.80
N VAL A 246 -17.43 6.74 -2.83
CA VAL A 246 -17.13 6.96 -1.41
C VAL A 246 -15.83 6.27 -1.02
N GLN A 247 -15.62 5.03 -1.47
CA GLN A 247 -14.39 4.30 -1.19
C GLN A 247 -13.18 5.04 -1.76
N GLN A 248 -13.24 5.43 -3.03
CA GLN A 248 -12.16 6.15 -3.70
C GLN A 248 -11.86 7.49 -3.03
N SER A 249 -12.89 8.28 -2.73
CA SER A 249 -12.74 9.59 -2.09
C SER A 249 -12.11 9.50 -0.71
N VAL A 250 -12.60 8.58 0.13
CA VAL A 250 -12.08 8.40 1.49
C VAL A 250 -10.66 7.85 1.46
N GLU A 251 -10.42 6.79 0.71
CA GLU A 251 -9.09 6.16 0.63
C GLU A 251 -8.05 7.13 0.03
N TYR A 252 -8.41 7.88 -1.01
CA TYR A 252 -7.52 8.87 -1.63
C TYR A 252 -7.15 10.01 -0.68
N THR A 253 -8.15 10.57 0.01
CA THR A 253 -7.94 11.76 0.86
C THR A 253 -7.27 11.42 2.19
N THR A 254 -7.61 10.27 2.79
CA THR A 254 -7.15 9.91 4.13
C THR A 254 -6.02 8.89 4.14
N GLY A 255 -5.82 8.16 3.03
CA GLY A 255 -4.94 7.01 2.97
C GLY A 255 -5.40 5.83 3.83
N MET A 256 -6.61 5.88 4.42
CA MET A 256 -7.17 4.81 5.24
C MET A 256 -7.99 3.88 4.36
N SER A 257 -7.84 2.57 4.52
CA SER A 257 -8.63 1.62 3.74
C SER A 257 -10.04 1.48 4.27
N VAL A 258 -11.03 1.39 3.37
CA VAL A 258 -12.43 1.13 3.70
C VAL A 258 -12.68 -0.38 3.61
N ASP A 259 -12.72 -1.07 4.77
CA ASP A 259 -12.89 -2.52 4.84
C ASP A 259 -14.35 -2.94 4.75
N VAL A 260 -15.23 -2.19 5.41
CA VAL A 260 -16.66 -2.49 5.45
C VAL A 260 -17.45 -1.25 5.08
N MET A 261 -18.35 -1.38 4.10
CA MET A 261 -19.33 -0.34 3.78
C MET A 261 -20.72 -0.96 3.84
N LYS A 262 -21.51 -0.53 4.83
CA LYS A 262 -22.93 -0.91 4.96
C LYS A 262 -23.80 0.25 4.47
N ILE A 263 -24.58 0.01 3.41
CA ILE A 263 -25.47 1.02 2.84
C ILE A 263 -26.91 0.54 3.05
N THR A 264 -27.71 1.39 3.69
CA THR A 264 -29.14 1.12 3.93
C THR A 264 -29.97 2.19 3.20
N ILE A 265 -30.91 1.77 2.39
CA ILE A 265 -31.91 2.67 1.80
C ILE A 265 -33.08 2.73 2.77
N ARG A 266 -33.39 3.95 3.27
CA ARG A 266 -34.47 4.16 4.25
C ARG A 266 -35.73 4.75 3.63
N GLY A 267 -35.64 5.32 2.44
CA GLY A 267 -36.79 5.96 1.79
C GLY A 267 -36.57 6.26 0.31
N ILE A 268 -37.66 6.48 -0.37
CA ILE A 268 -37.71 6.93 -1.76
C ILE A 268 -38.43 8.26 -1.78
N ALA A 269 -37.85 9.28 -2.40
CA ALA A 269 -38.42 10.62 -2.56
C ALA A 269 -38.87 10.81 -4.02
N PRO A 270 -39.91 11.63 -4.29
CA PRO A 270 -40.22 12.06 -5.63
C PRO A 270 -39.05 12.88 -6.20
N ARG A 271 -38.86 12.86 -7.51
CA ARG A 271 -37.90 13.75 -8.17
C ARG A 271 -38.40 15.18 -8.05
N PRO A 272 -37.50 16.17 -7.81
CA PRO A 272 -37.85 17.57 -7.78
C PRO A 272 -38.37 18.07 -9.11
#